data_bebbdd7956767986726cbf30227e3702
#
_entry.id   bebbdd7956767986726cbf30227e3702
#
_cell.length_a   1.000
_cell.length_b   1.000
_cell.length_c   1.000
_cell.angle_alpha   90.00
_cell.angle_beta   90.00
_cell.angle_gamma   90.00
#
_symmetry.space_group_name_H-M   'P 1'
#
loop_
_entity.id
_entity.type
_entity.pdbx_description
1 polymer ?
#
loop_
_entity_poly.entity_id
_entity_poly.type
_entity_poly.pdbx_seq_one_letter_code
_entity_poly.pdbx_strand_id
1 'polypeptide(L)'
;MSPVSEQTILITGATDGLGRALAHELAEQGATLILHGRSLRKGQELLAELREKTGADRFSYELADFSSLEDIGKLADRVLATYDRLDVLVNNAGIGVELARQESQDGLELTFQVDYLAGYILSCRLAPLLVRSAPARIVNVTSAGQAPIDFDDVMLERHWDGGQAYCQAKLAQISLTKDLAEQLAGTGVTVNALHPASYMPTKIVVNLFTPQSSLEEGMRHTARLVTDPALDGVSGEYFNRSTVARAGAQAYDPAARARLRELSESLTGVVFPSLG
;
A
#
# COMPACT_ATOMS: atom_id res chain seq x y z
N MET A 1 -10.87 15.68 -6.65
CA MET A 1 -10.33 15.68 -5.25
C MET A 1 -10.27 17.10 -4.69
N SER A 2 -10.39 17.26 -3.36
CA SER A 2 -10.09 18.54 -2.68
C SER A 2 -8.61 18.90 -2.83
N PRO A 3 -8.23 20.19 -2.61
CA PRO A 3 -6.81 20.56 -2.50
C PRO A 3 -6.08 19.71 -1.47
N VAL A 4 -4.79 19.43 -1.71
CA VAL A 4 -3.98 18.55 -0.83
C VAL A 4 -3.98 19.05 0.63
N SER A 5 -4.01 20.35 0.83
CA SER A 5 -4.05 20.98 2.16
C SER A 5 -5.33 20.70 2.98
N GLU A 6 -6.35 20.16 2.35
CA GLU A 6 -7.62 19.75 2.98
C GLU A 6 -7.76 18.23 3.09
N GLN A 7 -6.78 17.47 2.60
CA GLN A 7 -6.83 16.02 2.59
C GLN A 7 -6.24 15.40 3.86
N THR A 8 -6.86 14.31 4.31
CA THR A 8 -6.32 13.40 5.31
C THR A 8 -5.80 12.15 4.59
N ILE A 9 -4.51 11.86 4.73
CA ILE A 9 -3.81 10.82 3.97
C ILE A 9 -3.14 9.84 4.94
N LEU A 10 -3.45 8.55 4.84
CA LEU A 10 -2.74 7.48 5.54
C LEU A 10 -1.64 6.92 4.65
N ILE A 11 -0.39 6.95 5.15
CA ILE A 11 0.77 6.37 4.46
C ILE A 11 1.33 5.22 5.29
N THR A 12 1.28 4.00 4.77
CA THR A 12 1.89 2.86 5.43
C THR A 12 3.39 2.78 5.10
N GLY A 13 4.23 2.35 6.07
CA GLY A 13 5.68 2.31 5.88
C GLY A 13 6.33 3.69 5.71
N ALA A 14 5.83 4.70 6.42
CA ALA A 14 6.23 6.11 6.25
C ALA A 14 7.60 6.46 6.87
N THR A 15 8.23 5.58 7.63
CA THR A 15 9.44 5.93 8.41
C THR A 15 10.77 5.75 7.67
N ASP A 16 10.74 5.24 6.43
CA ASP A 16 11.96 4.97 5.64
C ASP A 16 11.66 5.08 4.14
N GLY A 17 12.70 5.20 3.33
CA GLY A 17 12.64 5.11 1.87
C GLY A 17 11.54 5.96 1.22
N LEU A 18 10.80 5.34 0.31
CA LEU A 18 9.77 6.01 -0.49
C LEU A 18 8.65 6.61 0.36
N GLY A 19 8.16 5.87 1.37
CA GLY A 19 7.09 6.36 2.23
C GLY A 19 7.48 7.61 3.02
N ARG A 20 8.74 7.69 3.48
CA ARG A 20 9.28 8.87 4.16
C ARG A 20 9.41 10.06 3.21
N ALA A 21 9.92 9.85 2.01
CA ALA A 21 10.03 10.91 1.00
C ALA A 21 8.64 11.45 0.62
N LEU A 22 7.66 10.56 0.44
CA LEU A 22 6.27 10.94 0.16
C LEU A 22 5.64 11.71 1.33
N ALA A 23 5.91 11.31 2.58
CA ALA A 23 5.41 12.03 3.76
C ALA A 23 5.93 13.47 3.82
N HIS A 24 7.21 13.70 3.54
CA HIS A 24 7.77 15.06 3.45
C HIS A 24 7.10 15.87 2.34
N GLU A 25 6.98 15.32 1.14
CA GLU A 25 6.35 16.00 0.01
C GLU A 25 4.91 16.43 0.30
N LEU A 26 4.10 15.52 0.84
CA LEU A 26 2.69 15.81 1.12
C LEU A 26 2.52 16.73 2.35
N ALA A 27 3.42 16.69 3.32
CA ALA A 27 3.45 17.62 4.45
C ALA A 27 3.71 19.05 3.98
N GLU A 28 4.65 19.27 3.06
CA GLU A 28 4.94 20.58 2.45
C GLU A 28 3.75 21.12 1.64
N GLN A 29 2.97 20.23 1.00
CA GLN A 29 1.73 20.59 0.32
C GLN A 29 0.56 20.85 1.29
N GLY A 30 0.76 20.66 2.59
CA GLY A 30 -0.19 21.01 3.64
C GLY A 30 -1.17 19.89 4.02
N ALA A 31 -0.97 18.64 3.60
CA ALA A 31 -1.83 17.53 3.98
C ALA A 31 -1.84 17.25 5.49
N THR A 32 -2.95 16.71 5.99
CA THR A 32 -3.01 16.02 7.27
C THR A 32 -2.54 14.58 7.07
N LEU A 33 -1.51 14.15 7.80
CA LEU A 33 -0.90 12.85 7.60
C LEU A 33 -1.07 11.93 8.80
N ILE A 34 -1.55 10.72 8.51
CA ILE A 34 -1.53 9.57 9.40
C ILE A 34 -0.37 8.69 8.92
N LEU A 35 0.72 8.65 9.67
CA LEU A 35 1.95 7.99 9.29
C LEU A 35 2.08 6.67 10.03
N HIS A 36 2.23 5.57 9.31
CA HIS A 36 2.39 4.26 9.92
C HIS A 36 3.80 3.71 9.76
N GLY A 37 4.26 2.99 10.78
CA GLY A 37 5.49 2.20 10.76
C GLY A 37 5.63 1.32 12.00
N ARG A 38 6.65 0.44 12.01
CA ARG A 38 6.90 -0.53 13.08
C ARG A 38 7.92 -0.09 14.13
N SER A 39 8.32 1.17 14.14
CA SER A 39 9.31 1.70 15.08
C SER A 39 8.84 3.03 15.66
N LEU A 40 8.50 3.02 16.97
CA LEU A 40 8.07 4.23 17.66
C LEU A 40 9.11 5.34 17.58
N ARG A 41 10.41 5.01 17.80
CA ARG A 41 11.50 5.97 17.72
C ARG A 41 11.56 6.66 16.36
N LYS A 42 11.58 5.91 15.25
CA LYS A 42 11.60 6.48 13.90
C LYS A 42 10.35 7.30 13.57
N GLY A 43 9.20 6.89 14.11
CA GLY A 43 7.95 7.63 13.96
C GLY A 43 8.02 8.99 14.65
N GLN A 44 8.54 9.04 15.88
CA GLN A 44 8.72 10.29 16.62
C GLN A 44 9.74 11.21 15.94
N GLU A 45 10.85 10.66 15.42
CA GLU A 45 11.84 11.41 14.64
C GLU A 45 11.18 12.04 13.40
N LEU A 46 10.41 11.25 12.62
CA LEU A 46 9.70 11.76 11.44
C LEU A 46 8.70 12.86 11.79
N LEU A 47 7.91 12.70 12.85
CA LEU A 47 6.97 13.72 13.30
C LEU A 47 7.69 15.04 13.66
N ALA A 48 8.82 14.95 14.37
CA ALA A 48 9.61 16.13 14.75
C ALA A 48 10.15 16.85 13.50
N GLU A 49 10.69 16.10 12.54
CA GLU A 49 11.20 16.66 11.29
C GLU A 49 10.10 17.38 10.47
N LEU A 50 8.93 16.76 10.35
CA LEU A 50 7.81 17.33 9.59
C LEU A 50 7.30 18.62 10.27
N ARG A 51 7.20 18.63 11.61
CA ARG A 51 6.80 19.81 12.38
C ARG A 51 7.81 20.94 12.25
N GLU A 52 9.10 20.62 12.36
CA GLU A 52 10.16 21.61 12.18
C GLU A 52 10.13 22.22 10.78
N LYS A 53 9.99 21.39 9.76
CA LYS A 53 10.01 21.82 8.35
C LYS A 53 8.81 22.66 7.95
N THR A 54 7.62 22.31 8.45
CA THR A 54 6.36 22.94 8.00
C THR A 54 5.77 23.95 8.98
N GLY A 55 6.20 23.93 10.23
CA GLY A 55 5.58 24.71 11.31
C GLY A 55 4.18 24.24 11.70
N ALA A 56 3.72 23.08 11.21
CA ALA A 56 2.37 22.55 11.41
C ALA A 56 2.35 21.35 12.36
N ASP A 57 1.21 21.12 13.03
CA ASP A 57 0.98 19.97 13.93
C ASP A 57 -0.25 19.16 13.47
N ARG A 58 -0.25 18.76 12.20
CA ARG A 58 -1.31 17.96 11.57
C ARG A 58 -0.82 16.55 11.20
N PHE A 59 0.12 16.03 11.96
CA PHE A 59 0.76 14.75 11.73
C PHE A 59 0.59 13.85 12.93
N SER A 60 0.16 12.61 12.70
CA SER A 60 0.07 11.57 13.70
C SER A 60 0.89 10.35 13.29
N TYR A 61 1.23 9.52 14.26
CA TYR A 61 1.97 8.29 14.02
C TYR A 61 1.26 7.09 14.64
N GLU A 62 1.03 6.09 13.81
CA GLU A 62 0.39 4.84 14.17
C GLU A 62 1.43 3.71 14.16
N LEU A 63 1.65 3.12 15.32
CA LEU A 63 2.55 1.98 15.47
C LEU A 63 1.80 0.68 15.18
N ALA A 64 2.29 -0.11 14.23
CA ALA A 64 1.81 -1.48 13.99
C ALA A 64 2.92 -2.31 13.33
N ASP A 65 2.97 -3.61 13.63
CA ASP A 65 3.84 -4.55 12.93
C ASP A 65 3.00 -5.39 11.95
N PHE A 66 3.27 -5.26 10.67
CA PHE A 66 2.53 -5.99 9.64
C PHE A 66 2.85 -7.49 9.58
N SER A 67 3.80 -7.95 10.40
CA SER A 67 3.95 -9.39 10.68
C SER A 67 2.87 -9.95 11.61
N SER A 68 1.95 -9.12 12.12
CA SER A 68 0.81 -9.48 12.97
C SER A 68 -0.51 -8.99 12.34
N LEU A 69 -1.41 -9.91 11.99
CA LEU A 69 -2.75 -9.60 11.49
C LEU A 69 -3.56 -8.81 12.51
N GLU A 70 -3.37 -9.11 13.80
CA GLU A 70 -4.01 -8.38 14.88
C GLU A 70 -3.58 -6.91 14.93
N ASP A 71 -2.28 -6.62 14.76
CA ASP A 71 -1.76 -5.25 14.75
C ASP A 71 -2.26 -4.46 13.55
N ILE A 72 -2.36 -5.09 12.38
CA ILE A 72 -2.95 -4.47 11.17
C ILE A 72 -4.42 -4.13 11.43
N GLY A 73 -5.17 -5.07 12.03
CA GLY A 73 -6.56 -4.85 12.42
C GLY A 73 -6.73 -3.68 13.40
N LYS A 74 -5.92 -3.65 14.46
CA LYS A 74 -5.90 -2.56 15.45
C LYS A 74 -5.55 -1.21 14.83
N LEU A 75 -4.66 -1.17 13.85
CA LEU A 75 -4.36 0.06 13.10
C LEU A 75 -5.63 0.59 12.40
N ALA A 76 -6.35 -0.28 11.69
CA ALA A 76 -7.60 0.11 11.04
C ALA A 76 -8.64 0.63 12.07
N ASP A 77 -8.77 -0.06 13.22
CA ASP A 77 -9.69 0.34 14.28
C ASP A 77 -9.36 1.72 14.85
N ARG A 78 -8.08 2.00 15.12
CA ARG A 78 -7.67 3.32 15.61
C ARG A 78 -7.95 4.41 14.58
N VAL A 79 -7.68 4.16 13.30
CA VAL A 79 -8.01 5.12 12.23
C VAL A 79 -9.51 5.39 12.19
N LEU A 80 -10.35 4.34 12.23
CA LEU A 80 -11.82 4.48 12.22
C LEU A 80 -12.37 5.19 13.46
N ALA A 81 -11.73 5.00 14.62
CA ALA A 81 -12.15 5.63 15.88
C ALA A 81 -11.70 7.10 16.00
N THR A 82 -10.62 7.48 15.33
CA THR A 82 -9.98 8.79 15.52
C THR A 82 -10.34 9.79 14.42
N TYR A 83 -10.57 9.30 13.20
CA TYR A 83 -10.74 10.17 12.04
C TYR A 83 -12.12 10.01 11.41
N ASP A 84 -12.80 11.14 11.22
CA ASP A 84 -14.09 11.20 10.53
C ASP A 84 -13.93 11.16 9.00
N ARG A 85 -12.70 11.38 8.51
CA ARG A 85 -12.36 11.50 7.09
C ARG A 85 -11.01 10.84 6.77
N LEU A 86 -10.99 10.12 5.65
CA LEU A 86 -9.78 9.60 5.01
C LEU A 86 -9.90 9.78 3.50
N ASP A 87 -9.13 10.70 2.92
CA ASP A 87 -9.18 11.01 1.49
C ASP A 87 -8.29 10.08 0.67
N VAL A 88 -7.14 9.68 1.24
CA VAL A 88 -6.23 8.78 0.53
C VAL A 88 -5.64 7.74 1.49
N LEU A 89 -5.69 6.48 1.06
CA LEU A 89 -4.93 5.37 1.63
C LEU A 89 -3.78 5.02 0.69
N VAL A 90 -2.52 5.16 1.17
CA VAL A 90 -1.32 4.74 0.45
C VAL A 90 -0.78 3.46 1.07
N ASN A 91 -1.04 2.32 0.45
CA ASN A 91 -0.45 1.03 0.79
C ASN A 91 0.98 0.97 0.22
N ASN A 92 1.93 1.53 0.98
CA ASN A 92 3.33 1.62 0.58
C ASN A 92 4.24 0.69 1.39
N ALA A 93 3.84 0.28 2.61
CA ALA A 93 4.64 -0.65 3.40
C ALA A 93 4.95 -1.92 2.62
N GLY A 94 6.17 -2.40 2.75
CA GLY A 94 6.61 -3.64 2.12
C GLY A 94 8.03 -3.99 2.54
N ILE A 95 8.37 -5.25 2.35
CA ILE A 95 9.73 -5.79 2.45
C ILE A 95 10.21 -6.18 1.05
N GLY A 96 11.51 -6.34 0.88
CA GLY A 96 12.06 -6.68 -0.42
C GLY A 96 12.15 -8.18 -0.67
N VAL A 97 13.09 -8.54 -1.53
CA VAL A 97 13.47 -9.93 -1.74
C VAL A 97 14.25 -10.40 -0.52
N GLU A 98 13.69 -11.34 0.23
CA GLU A 98 14.34 -11.94 1.40
C GLU A 98 15.31 -13.06 0.96
N LEU A 99 16.34 -13.33 1.77
CA LEU A 99 17.35 -14.36 1.46
C LEU A 99 17.00 -15.74 2.05
N ALA A 100 16.03 -15.79 2.95
CA ALA A 100 15.54 -17.01 3.57
C ALA A 100 14.05 -16.88 3.85
N ARG A 101 13.30 -18.00 3.79
CA ARG A 101 11.91 -18.03 4.16
C ARG A 101 11.73 -17.62 5.63
N GLN A 102 10.86 -16.68 5.85
CA GLN A 102 10.46 -16.25 7.19
C GLN A 102 8.95 -16.39 7.32
N GLU A 103 8.50 -16.68 8.51
CA GLU A 103 7.10 -16.70 8.88
C GLU A 103 6.74 -15.46 9.68
N SER A 104 5.54 -14.98 9.47
CA SER A 104 4.93 -13.93 10.28
C SER A 104 4.57 -14.47 11.68
N GLN A 105 4.09 -13.59 12.56
CA GLN A 105 3.55 -13.98 13.86
C GLN A 105 2.30 -14.87 13.74
N ASP A 106 1.66 -14.87 12.58
CA ASP A 106 0.46 -15.65 12.27
C ASP A 106 0.78 -16.96 11.52
N GLY A 107 2.07 -17.29 11.34
CA GLY A 107 2.53 -18.50 10.65
C GLY A 107 2.40 -18.44 9.12
N LEU A 108 2.19 -17.25 8.54
CA LEU A 108 2.11 -17.05 7.10
C LEU A 108 3.49 -16.68 6.52
N GLU A 109 3.68 -16.89 5.22
CA GLU A 109 4.88 -16.38 4.53
C GLU A 109 4.96 -14.86 4.70
N LEU A 110 6.09 -14.39 5.23
CA LEU A 110 6.23 -13.03 5.74
C LEU A 110 6.02 -11.97 4.64
N THR A 111 6.56 -12.21 3.43
CA THR A 111 6.43 -11.26 2.33
C THR A 111 5.00 -11.16 1.83
N PHE A 112 4.31 -12.30 1.73
CA PHE A 112 2.90 -12.32 1.33
C PHE A 112 2.02 -11.57 2.34
N GLN A 113 2.27 -11.74 3.64
CA GLN A 113 1.52 -11.03 4.67
C GLN A 113 1.81 -9.53 4.66
N VAL A 114 3.08 -9.13 4.70
CA VAL A 114 3.47 -7.71 4.82
C VAL A 114 3.17 -6.94 3.54
N ASP A 115 3.50 -7.50 2.37
CA ASP A 115 3.40 -6.79 1.10
C ASP A 115 1.99 -6.85 0.49
N TYR A 116 1.18 -7.87 0.82
CA TYR A 116 -0.14 -8.04 0.23
C TYR A 116 -1.28 -8.01 1.26
N LEU A 117 -1.30 -8.97 2.24
CA LEU A 117 -2.45 -9.09 3.15
C LEU A 117 -2.67 -7.86 4.01
N ALA A 118 -1.60 -7.14 4.39
CA ALA A 118 -1.73 -5.89 5.14
C ALA A 118 -2.52 -4.84 4.33
N GLY A 119 -2.18 -4.66 3.05
CA GLY A 119 -2.91 -3.77 2.15
C GLY A 119 -4.35 -4.21 1.90
N TYR A 120 -4.59 -5.53 1.81
CA TYR A 120 -5.93 -6.12 1.73
C TYR A 120 -6.77 -5.73 2.95
N ILE A 121 -6.30 -6.03 4.17
CA ILE A 121 -7.01 -5.74 5.42
C ILE A 121 -7.34 -4.25 5.54
N LEU A 122 -6.34 -3.39 5.34
CA LEU A 122 -6.53 -1.94 5.47
C LEU A 122 -7.52 -1.41 4.43
N SER A 123 -7.39 -1.84 3.18
CA SER A 123 -8.30 -1.40 2.10
C SER A 123 -9.73 -1.83 2.37
N CYS A 124 -9.95 -3.08 2.80
CA CYS A 124 -11.29 -3.61 3.10
C CYS A 124 -11.91 -2.93 4.32
N ARG A 125 -11.16 -2.83 5.42
CA ARG A 125 -11.69 -2.27 6.68
C ARG A 125 -11.91 -0.76 6.62
N LEU A 126 -11.07 -0.03 5.88
CA LEU A 126 -11.20 1.43 5.73
C LEU A 126 -12.10 1.84 4.56
N ALA A 127 -12.55 0.90 3.71
CA ALA A 127 -13.45 1.20 2.60
C ALA A 127 -14.69 2.02 3.00
N PRO A 128 -15.41 1.72 4.10
CA PRO A 128 -16.56 2.54 4.51
C PRO A 128 -16.20 3.99 4.84
N LEU A 129 -15.02 4.23 5.42
CA LEU A 129 -14.54 5.59 5.71
C LEU A 129 -14.16 6.32 4.42
N LEU A 130 -13.45 5.65 3.51
CA LEU A 130 -13.09 6.21 2.19
C LEU A 130 -14.35 6.57 1.37
N VAL A 131 -15.37 5.70 1.38
CA VAL A 131 -16.65 5.96 0.70
C VAL A 131 -17.36 7.19 1.29
N ARG A 132 -17.40 7.33 2.61
CA ARG A 132 -17.97 8.54 3.26
C ARG A 132 -17.15 9.81 2.98
N SER A 133 -15.86 9.65 2.71
CA SER A 133 -14.94 10.75 2.41
C SER A 133 -14.85 11.09 0.92
N ALA A 134 -15.57 10.37 0.06
CA ALA A 134 -15.48 10.53 -1.38
C ALA A 134 -15.63 12.00 -1.84
N PRO A 135 -14.86 12.42 -2.86
CA PRO A 135 -13.96 11.64 -3.68
C PRO A 135 -12.68 11.22 -2.94
N ALA A 136 -12.34 9.93 -2.98
CA ALA A 136 -11.21 9.36 -2.26
C ALA A 136 -10.37 8.42 -3.14
N ARG A 137 -9.15 8.09 -2.70
CA ARG A 137 -8.21 7.24 -3.46
C ARG A 137 -7.59 6.14 -2.60
N ILE A 138 -7.41 4.96 -3.19
CA ILE A 138 -6.49 3.93 -2.69
C ILE A 138 -5.34 3.82 -3.69
N VAL A 139 -4.11 3.99 -3.20
CA VAL A 139 -2.88 3.90 -4.01
C VAL A 139 -2.05 2.73 -3.49
N ASN A 140 -1.89 1.69 -4.31
CA ASN A 140 -1.09 0.52 -4.00
C ASN A 140 0.31 0.64 -4.62
N VAL A 141 1.33 0.74 -3.79
CA VAL A 141 2.73 0.78 -4.23
C VAL A 141 3.20 -0.64 -4.49
N THR A 142 3.29 -0.98 -5.76
CA THR A 142 3.62 -2.32 -6.27
C THR A 142 4.99 -2.35 -6.95
N SER A 143 5.21 -3.25 -7.90
CA SER A 143 6.48 -3.40 -8.60
C SER A 143 6.28 -3.73 -10.08
N ALA A 144 7.34 -3.50 -10.88
CA ALA A 144 7.48 -4.12 -12.20
C ALA A 144 7.84 -5.61 -12.10
N GLY A 145 8.47 -6.04 -11.00
CA GLY A 145 8.68 -7.45 -10.68
C GLY A 145 7.36 -8.10 -10.29
N GLN A 146 6.85 -8.96 -11.16
CA GLN A 146 5.57 -9.66 -11.02
C GLN A 146 5.74 -11.10 -11.46
N ALA A 147 5.17 -12.04 -10.72
CA ALA A 147 5.11 -13.46 -11.06
C ALA A 147 3.71 -14.00 -10.76
N PRO A 148 3.25 -15.02 -11.50
CA PRO A 148 1.99 -15.67 -11.18
C PRO A 148 1.95 -16.19 -9.74
N ILE A 149 0.80 -16.02 -9.09
CA ILE A 149 0.54 -16.58 -7.76
C ILE A 149 0.40 -18.09 -7.91
N ASP A 150 1.21 -18.84 -7.19
CA ASP A 150 1.05 -20.29 -7.09
C ASP A 150 -0.05 -20.60 -6.06
N PHE A 151 -1.27 -20.72 -6.52
CA PHE A 151 -2.41 -21.00 -5.64
C PHE A 151 -2.38 -22.39 -4.99
N ASP A 152 -1.53 -23.31 -5.44
CA ASP A 152 -1.37 -24.61 -4.83
C ASP A 152 -0.29 -24.60 -3.74
N ASP A 153 0.49 -23.52 -3.66
CA ASP A 153 1.54 -23.30 -2.64
C ASP A 153 1.82 -21.80 -2.41
N VAL A 154 0.76 -21.02 -2.12
CA VAL A 154 0.89 -19.56 -1.95
C VAL A 154 1.89 -19.16 -0.87
N MET A 155 2.02 -20.00 0.18
CA MET A 155 2.98 -19.79 1.28
C MET A 155 4.38 -20.30 0.96
N LEU A 156 4.60 -20.82 -0.25
CA LEU A 156 5.88 -21.34 -0.74
C LEU A 156 6.55 -22.32 0.27
N GLU A 157 5.74 -23.24 0.81
CA GLU A 157 6.21 -24.21 1.81
C GLU A 157 7.04 -25.32 1.16
N ARG A 158 6.70 -25.70 -0.08
CA ARG A 158 7.37 -26.78 -0.82
C ARG A 158 8.64 -26.31 -1.51
N HIS A 159 8.61 -25.10 -2.04
CA HIS A 159 9.75 -24.55 -2.77
C HIS A 159 9.78 -23.04 -2.64
N TRP A 160 10.61 -22.53 -1.73
CA TRP A 160 10.71 -21.09 -1.48
C TRP A 160 11.81 -20.45 -2.30
N ASP A 161 11.47 -19.34 -2.92
CA ASP A 161 12.38 -18.40 -3.58
C ASP A 161 11.93 -16.97 -3.23
N GLY A 162 12.86 -16.13 -2.74
CA GLY A 162 12.52 -14.78 -2.29
C GLY A 162 12.07 -13.86 -3.42
N GLY A 163 12.56 -14.10 -4.64
CA GLY A 163 12.10 -13.38 -5.84
C GLY A 163 10.66 -13.75 -6.18
N GLN A 164 10.31 -15.04 -6.12
CA GLN A 164 8.93 -15.51 -6.31
C GLN A 164 8.01 -14.97 -5.22
N ALA A 165 8.40 -15.04 -3.94
CA ALA A 165 7.63 -14.51 -2.82
C ALA A 165 7.28 -13.04 -3.02
N TYR A 166 8.28 -12.23 -3.33
CA TYR A 166 8.09 -10.80 -3.61
C TYR A 166 7.22 -10.56 -4.85
N CYS A 167 7.55 -11.18 -5.98
CA CYS A 167 6.87 -10.93 -7.24
C CYS A 167 5.40 -11.38 -7.24
N GLN A 168 5.07 -12.51 -6.59
CA GLN A 168 3.68 -12.94 -6.47
C GLN A 168 2.88 -12.03 -5.51
N ALA A 169 3.47 -11.56 -4.41
CA ALA A 169 2.82 -10.60 -3.51
C ALA A 169 2.53 -9.28 -4.23
N LYS A 170 3.45 -8.81 -5.10
CA LYS A 170 3.22 -7.60 -5.90
C LYS A 170 2.15 -7.79 -6.97
N LEU A 171 2.05 -8.97 -7.59
CA LEU A 171 0.93 -9.28 -8.49
C LEU A 171 -0.39 -9.39 -7.74
N ALA A 172 -0.40 -9.95 -6.53
CA ALA A 172 -1.58 -10.01 -5.68
C ALA A 172 -2.12 -8.61 -5.33
N GLN A 173 -1.24 -7.64 -5.02
CA GLN A 173 -1.64 -6.24 -4.82
C GLN A 173 -2.29 -5.62 -6.08
N ILE A 174 -1.80 -5.95 -7.28
CA ILE A 174 -2.40 -5.45 -8.53
C ILE A 174 -3.75 -6.12 -8.77
N SER A 175 -3.88 -7.42 -8.47
CA SER A 175 -5.16 -8.14 -8.54
C SER A 175 -6.20 -7.53 -7.61
N LEU A 176 -5.81 -7.24 -6.36
CA LEU A 176 -6.64 -6.52 -5.38
C LEU A 176 -7.07 -5.13 -5.89
N THR A 177 -6.16 -4.41 -6.56
CA THR A 177 -6.47 -3.11 -7.16
C THR A 177 -7.62 -3.21 -8.15
N LYS A 178 -7.60 -4.25 -9.01
CA LYS A 178 -8.67 -4.50 -9.98
C LYS A 178 -10.01 -4.82 -9.30
N ASP A 179 -9.99 -5.74 -8.35
CA ASP A 179 -11.20 -6.15 -7.62
C ASP A 179 -11.83 -5.01 -6.83
N LEU A 180 -11.01 -4.23 -6.10
CA LEU A 180 -11.51 -3.08 -5.35
C LEU A 180 -12.03 -1.97 -6.27
N ALA A 181 -11.38 -1.72 -7.41
CA ALA A 181 -11.85 -0.73 -8.38
C ALA A 181 -13.22 -1.10 -8.97
N GLU A 182 -13.43 -2.39 -9.27
CA GLU A 182 -14.73 -2.90 -9.73
C GLU A 182 -15.79 -2.80 -8.61
N GLN A 183 -15.44 -3.21 -7.39
CA GLN A 183 -16.35 -3.22 -6.24
C GLN A 183 -16.75 -1.82 -5.78
N LEU A 184 -15.83 -0.87 -5.82
CA LEU A 184 -16.07 0.52 -5.38
C LEU A 184 -16.56 1.43 -6.52
N ALA A 185 -16.88 0.86 -7.69
CA ALA A 185 -17.38 1.63 -8.82
C ALA A 185 -18.66 2.42 -8.44
N GLY A 186 -18.72 3.68 -8.81
CA GLY A 186 -19.86 4.56 -8.52
C GLY A 186 -19.86 5.19 -7.12
N THR A 187 -18.96 4.81 -6.21
CA THR A 187 -18.87 5.38 -4.85
C THR A 187 -18.07 6.68 -4.78
N GLY A 188 -17.32 7.01 -5.82
CA GLY A 188 -16.37 8.11 -5.82
C GLY A 188 -14.99 7.75 -5.25
N VAL A 189 -14.76 6.49 -4.88
CA VAL A 189 -13.43 5.97 -4.49
C VAL A 189 -12.75 5.36 -5.71
N THR A 190 -11.52 5.78 -6.00
CA THR A 190 -10.68 5.19 -7.06
C THR A 190 -9.56 4.36 -6.47
N VAL A 191 -9.17 3.29 -7.16
CA VAL A 191 -8.13 2.37 -6.69
C VAL A 191 -7.14 2.14 -7.82
N ASN A 192 -5.87 2.52 -7.62
CA ASN A 192 -4.82 2.34 -8.62
C ASN A 192 -3.55 1.76 -8.02
N ALA A 193 -2.76 1.08 -8.83
CA ALA A 193 -1.46 0.53 -8.48
C ALA A 193 -0.35 1.18 -9.29
N LEU A 194 0.87 1.24 -8.74
CA LEU A 194 2.02 1.68 -9.50
C LEU A 194 3.31 0.94 -9.17
N HIS A 195 4.17 0.80 -10.18
CA HIS A 195 5.62 0.65 -10.01
C HIS A 195 6.25 2.05 -9.99
N PRO A 196 6.75 2.52 -8.83
CA PRO A 196 7.17 3.92 -8.71
C PRO A 196 8.47 4.23 -9.46
N ALA A 197 9.48 3.37 -9.35
CA ALA A 197 10.77 3.48 -10.02
C ALA A 197 11.59 2.20 -9.79
N SER A 198 12.50 1.90 -10.71
CA SER A 198 13.30 0.67 -10.66
C SER A 198 14.51 0.84 -9.73
N TYR A 199 14.68 -0.09 -8.80
CA TYR A 199 15.86 -0.17 -7.93
C TYR A 199 16.24 1.18 -7.28
N MET A 200 15.27 1.82 -6.60
CA MET A 200 15.53 3.02 -5.81
C MET A 200 16.53 2.71 -4.68
N PRO A 201 17.38 3.67 -4.24
CA PRO A 201 18.36 3.47 -3.18
C PRO A 201 17.70 3.37 -1.79
N THR A 202 16.89 2.34 -1.61
CA THR A 202 16.21 1.98 -0.36
C THR A 202 16.85 0.74 0.24
N LYS A 203 16.60 0.45 1.51
CA LYS A 203 17.11 -0.76 2.18
C LYS A 203 16.71 -2.06 1.48
N ILE A 204 15.56 -2.06 0.82
CA ILE A 204 15.05 -3.19 0.03
C ILE A 204 15.97 -3.51 -1.16
N VAL A 205 16.68 -2.51 -1.67
CA VAL A 205 17.45 -2.61 -2.92
C VAL A 205 18.95 -2.65 -2.69
N VAL A 206 19.49 -1.75 -1.85
CA VAL A 206 20.96 -1.50 -1.79
C VAL A 206 21.80 -2.69 -1.36
N ASN A 207 21.22 -3.68 -0.69
CA ASN A 207 21.94 -4.89 -0.26
C ASN A 207 21.97 -5.99 -1.34
N LEU A 208 21.10 -5.95 -2.34
CA LEU A 208 20.92 -7.00 -3.34
C LEU A 208 21.13 -6.52 -4.78
N PHE A 209 20.87 -5.24 -5.03
CA PHE A 209 20.85 -4.68 -6.39
C PHE A 209 21.55 -3.34 -6.45
N THR A 210 22.07 -3.00 -7.63
CA THR A 210 22.60 -1.67 -7.91
C THR A 210 21.42 -0.71 -8.18
N PRO A 211 21.34 0.44 -7.49
CA PRO A 211 20.31 1.45 -7.76
C PRO A 211 20.34 1.93 -9.21
N GLN A 212 19.16 2.07 -9.81
CA GLN A 212 18.97 2.50 -11.20
C GLN A 212 18.13 3.76 -11.34
N SER A 213 17.41 4.13 -10.28
CA SER A 213 16.55 5.33 -10.22
C SER A 213 16.79 6.07 -8.91
N SER A 214 16.39 7.33 -8.85
CA SER A 214 16.43 8.10 -7.62
C SER A 214 15.18 7.86 -6.74
N LEU A 215 15.30 8.13 -5.45
CA LEU A 215 14.17 8.14 -4.54
C LEU A 215 13.15 9.23 -4.89
N GLU A 216 13.65 10.38 -5.35
CA GLU A 216 12.84 11.52 -5.80
C GLU A 216 11.97 11.14 -7.02
N GLU A 217 12.51 10.37 -7.97
CA GLU A 217 11.74 9.87 -9.11
C GLU A 217 10.54 9.02 -8.64
N GLY A 218 10.79 8.05 -7.77
CA GLY A 218 9.72 7.20 -7.23
C GLY A 218 8.71 7.97 -6.40
N MET A 219 9.16 8.91 -5.59
CA MET A 219 8.31 9.80 -4.78
C MET A 219 7.40 10.63 -5.70
N ARG A 220 7.92 11.26 -6.73
CA ARG A 220 7.15 12.08 -7.67
C ARG A 220 6.06 11.28 -8.40
N HIS A 221 6.37 10.05 -8.85
CA HIS A 221 5.38 9.20 -9.49
C HIS A 221 4.28 8.75 -8.51
N THR A 222 4.66 8.47 -7.25
CA THR A 222 3.69 8.09 -6.22
C THR A 222 2.82 9.28 -5.81
N ALA A 223 3.43 10.45 -5.58
CA ALA A 223 2.71 11.68 -5.26
C ALA A 223 1.70 12.04 -6.36
N ARG A 224 2.04 11.82 -7.63
CA ARG A 224 1.11 12.02 -8.75
C ARG A 224 -0.16 11.18 -8.61
N LEU A 225 -0.07 9.90 -8.25
CA LEU A 225 -1.27 9.07 -8.05
C LEU A 225 -2.10 9.54 -6.84
N VAL A 226 -1.45 10.12 -5.86
CA VAL A 226 -2.10 10.67 -4.65
C VAL A 226 -2.82 11.97 -4.97
N THR A 227 -2.20 12.90 -5.69
CA THR A 227 -2.60 14.31 -5.72
C THR A 227 -3.04 14.85 -7.08
N ASP A 228 -2.66 14.22 -8.20
CA ASP A 228 -2.91 14.78 -9.54
C ASP A 228 -4.41 14.76 -9.89
N PRO A 229 -5.04 15.95 -10.10
CA PRO A 229 -6.44 16.03 -10.50
C PRO A 229 -6.72 15.39 -11.88
N ALA A 230 -5.71 15.28 -12.75
CA ALA A 230 -5.87 14.62 -14.05
C ALA A 230 -6.19 13.11 -13.91
N LEU A 231 -6.01 12.56 -12.72
CA LEU A 231 -6.36 11.16 -12.40
C LEU A 231 -7.70 11.03 -11.67
N ASP A 232 -8.48 12.11 -11.53
CA ASP A 232 -9.82 12.03 -10.96
C ASP A 232 -10.70 11.11 -11.82
N GLY A 233 -11.31 10.12 -11.15
CA GLY A 233 -12.13 9.10 -11.82
C GLY A 233 -11.35 7.96 -12.50
N VAL A 234 -10.02 8.05 -12.61
CA VAL A 234 -9.20 6.94 -13.11
C VAL A 234 -9.11 5.86 -12.03
N SER A 235 -9.56 4.64 -12.33
CA SER A 235 -9.62 3.54 -11.36
C SER A 235 -9.33 2.21 -12.04
N GLY A 236 -8.71 1.30 -11.29
CA GLY A 236 -8.36 -0.04 -11.75
C GLY A 236 -7.11 -0.09 -12.62
N GLU A 237 -6.30 0.96 -12.68
CA GLU A 237 -5.13 1.01 -13.53
C GLU A 237 -3.83 0.61 -12.79
N TYR A 238 -2.95 -0.04 -13.54
CA TYR A 238 -1.55 -0.23 -13.14
C TYR A 238 -0.67 0.74 -13.92
N PHE A 239 0.14 1.50 -13.19
CA PHE A 239 1.07 2.45 -13.76
C PHE A 239 2.51 1.95 -13.64
N ASN A 240 3.23 1.93 -14.74
CA ASN A 240 4.68 1.86 -14.71
C ASN A 240 5.22 3.29 -14.69
N ARG A 241 5.66 3.74 -13.51
CA ARG A 241 5.96 5.16 -13.26
C ARG A 241 4.72 6.04 -13.51
N SER A 242 4.74 6.92 -14.50
CA SER A 242 3.63 7.79 -14.85
C SER A 242 2.73 7.28 -15.98
N THR A 243 3.06 6.13 -16.59
CA THR A 243 2.36 5.62 -17.78
C THR A 243 1.51 4.41 -17.41
N VAL A 244 0.25 4.39 -17.86
CA VAL A 244 -0.60 3.21 -17.76
C VAL A 244 0.07 2.05 -18.49
N ALA A 245 0.17 0.91 -17.85
CA ALA A 245 0.83 -0.26 -18.37
C ALA A 245 0.00 -1.53 -18.09
N ARG A 246 0.32 -2.61 -18.81
CA ARG A 246 -0.28 -3.90 -18.57
C ARG A 246 0.53 -4.67 -17.52
N ALA A 247 -0.14 -5.14 -16.48
CA ALA A 247 0.41 -6.02 -15.46
C ALA A 247 0.49 -7.49 -15.94
N GLY A 248 0.97 -8.37 -15.08
CA GLY A 248 0.94 -9.81 -15.30
C GLY A 248 -0.47 -10.32 -15.61
N ALA A 249 -0.58 -11.25 -16.55
CA ALA A 249 -1.87 -11.70 -17.13
C ALA A 249 -2.87 -12.18 -16.07
N GLN A 250 -2.38 -12.82 -15.01
CA GLN A 250 -3.23 -13.38 -13.94
C GLN A 250 -4.02 -12.31 -13.20
N ALA A 251 -3.53 -11.04 -13.11
CA ALA A 251 -4.27 -9.93 -12.52
C ALA A 251 -5.55 -9.56 -13.31
N TYR A 252 -5.66 -10.01 -14.55
CA TYR A 252 -6.84 -9.77 -15.40
C TYR A 252 -7.74 -11.01 -15.51
N ASP A 253 -7.37 -12.13 -14.89
CA ASP A 253 -8.17 -13.35 -14.85
C ASP A 253 -9.18 -13.28 -13.69
N PRO A 254 -10.50 -13.24 -13.98
CA PRO A 254 -11.52 -13.16 -12.95
C PRO A 254 -11.52 -14.37 -12.00
N ALA A 255 -11.17 -15.57 -12.52
CA ALA A 255 -11.13 -16.77 -11.69
C ALA A 255 -9.94 -16.75 -10.72
N ALA A 256 -8.77 -16.29 -11.16
CA ALA A 256 -7.61 -16.12 -10.30
C ALA A 256 -7.87 -15.04 -9.22
N ARG A 257 -8.50 -13.93 -9.59
CA ARG A 257 -8.86 -12.87 -8.63
C ARG A 257 -9.87 -13.36 -7.59
N ALA A 258 -10.90 -14.10 -8.01
CA ALA A 258 -11.87 -14.68 -7.09
C ALA A 258 -11.20 -15.65 -6.10
N ARG A 259 -10.32 -16.54 -6.59
CA ARG A 259 -9.56 -17.46 -5.74
C ARG A 259 -8.64 -16.73 -4.74
N LEU A 260 -8.00 -15.63 -5.18
CA LEU A 260 -7.18 -14.79 -4.30
C LEU A 260 -8.01 -14.12 -3.21
N ARG A 261 -9.19 -13.61 -3.54
CA ARG A 261 -10.11 -13.00 -2.58
C ARG A 261 -10.57 -14.01 -1.52
N GLU A 262 -11.06 -15.17 -1.94
CA GLU A 262 -11.48 -16.26 -1.03
C GLU A 262 -10.34 -16.68 -0.10
N LEU A 263 -9.12 -16.80 -0.63
CA LEU A 263 -7.93 -17.10 0.16
C LEU A 263 -7.65 -15.98 1.19
N SER A 264 -7.72 -14.72 0.77
CA SER A 264 -7.46 -13.57 1.66
C SER A 264 -8.48 -13.48 2.77
N GLU A 265 -9.76 -13.69 2.47
CA GLU A 265 -10.84 -13.77 3.48
C GLU A 265 -10.59 -14.91 4.48
N SER A 266 -10.20 -16.09 3.98
CA SER A 266 -9.90 -17.25 4.82
C SER A 266 -8.69 -17.02 5.74
N LEU A 267 -7.63 -16.39 5.24
CA LEU A 267 -6.41 -16.16 6.01
C LEU A 267 -6.55 -15.04 7.03
N THR A 268 -7.34 -14.02 6.72
CA THR A 268 -7.42 -12.80 7.54
C THR A 268 -8.69 -12.67 8.37
N GLY A 269 -9.73 -13.42 8.03
CA GLY A 269 -11.07 -13.24 8.60
C GLY A 269 -11.75 -11.93 8.20
N VAL A 270 -11.13 -11.14 7.30
CA VAL A 270 -11.67 -9.86 6.83
C VAL A 270 -12.43 -10.07 5.53
N VAL A 271 -13.72 -9.78 5.55
CA VAL A 271 -14.59 -9.91 4.38
C VAL A 271 -14.33 -8.78 3.38
N PHE A 272 -14.29 -9.14 2.10
CA PHE A 272 -14.18 -8.17 1.02
C PHE A 272 -15.38 -7.21 1.03
N PRO A 273 -15.21 -5.90 0.85
CA PRO A 273 -16.30 -4.96 0.99
C PRO A 273 -17.44 -5.29 0.02
N SER A 274 -18.64 -5.45 0.56
CA SER A 274 -19.88 -5.49 -0.21
C SER A 274 -20.55 -4.14 -0.08
N LEU A 275 -20.69 -3.42 -1.17
CA LEU A 275 -21.56 -2.25 -1.20
C LEU A 275 -22.95 -2.77 -1.50
N GLY A 276 -23.80 -2.78 -0.46
CA GLY A 276 -25.20 -3.13 -0.58
C GLY A 276 -25.98 -2.12 -1.43
#